data_02fde24d16c4b6272d6c23ecf9df3b7e
#
_entry.id   02fde24d16c4b6272d6c23ecf9df3b7e
#
_cell.length_a   1.000
_cell.length_b   1.000
_cell.length_c   1.000
_cell.angle_alpha   90.00
_cell.angle_beta   90.00
_cell.angle_gamma   90.00
#
_symmetry.space_group_name_H-M   'P 1'
#
loop_
_entity.id
_entity.type
_entity.pdbx_description
1 polymer ?
#
loop_
_entity_poly.entity_id
_entity_poly.type
_entity_poly.pdbx_seq_one_letter_code
_entity_poly.pdbx_strand_id
1 'polypeptide(L)'
;MTPDMCVPCGDGLLNIRVGALIVKDGKILMVQSSHDYLYSVGGRIKMGETAEEAIVREVFEETGVKMAVKRLIAVHENYFYGDMPTNQDKLIYEISFYYEMDVPKDFEPVCDSINDAGDKEYLHWVSPDTPTTIYPEFFRKEAVNPMNGVLYSLTDERT
;
A
#
# COMPACT_ATOMS: atom_id res chain seq x y z
N MET A 1 -7.99 21.94 -0.72
CA MET A 1 -7.38 20.64 -1.14
C MET A 1 -6.13 20.37 -0.32
N THR A 2 -6.08 19.26 0.36
CA THR A 2 -4.97 18.92 1.24
C THR A 2 -3.90 18.16 0.45
N PRO A 3 -2.63 18.63 0.45
CA PRO A 3 -1.60 18.01 -0.36
C PRO A 3 -1.15 16.66 0.20
N ASP A 4 -0.72 15.80 -0.71
CA ASP A 4 -0.06 14.54 -0.37
C ASP A 4 1.34 14.80 0.21
N MET A 5 1.75 13.96 1.15
CA MET A 5 3.13 14.00 1.68
C MET A 5 4.10 13.32 0.70
N CYS A 6 4.26 13.95 -0.45
CA CYS A 6 5.26 13.64 -1.44
C CYS A 6 5.95 14.94 -1.82
N VAL A 7 7.11 15.20 -1.23
CA VAL A 7 7.75 16.52 -1.31
C VAL A 7 9.18 16.41 -1.81
N PRO A 8 9.65 17.41 -2.56
CA PRO A 8 11.06 17.48 -2.93
C PRO A 8 11.97 17.60 -1.69
N CYS A 9 13.06 16.86 -1.72
CA CYS A 9 14.12 16.97 -0.73
C CYS A 9 15.45 16.93 -1.49
N GLY A 10 16.07 18.12 -1.70
CA GLY A 10 17.16 18.25 -2.63
C GLY A 10 16.72 17.81 -4.04
N ASP A 11 17.50 16.95 -4.69
CA ASP A 11 17.18 16.40 -6.01
C ASP A 11 16.28 15.15 -5.94
N GLY A 12 15.97 14.69 -4.73
CA GLY A 12 15.14 13.53 -4.49
C GLY A 12 13.73 13.88 -4.03
N LEU A 13 12.99 12.86 -3.63
CA LEU A 13 11.62 12.97 -3.10
C LEU A 13 11.50 12.24 -1.78
N LEU A 14 10.78 12.85 -0.84
CA LEU A 14 10.29 12.18 0.37
C LEU A 14 8.83 11.82 0.14
N ASN A 15 8.49 10.54 0.33
CA ASN A 15 7.15 10.01 0.16
C ASN A 15 6.71 9.26 1.40
N ILE A 16 5.57 9.62 1.98
CA ILE A 16 5.02 8.92 3.15
C ILE A 16 3.70 8.27 2.77
N ARG A 17 3.62 6.96 2.93
CA ARG A 17 2.52 6.14 2.45
C ARG A 17 1.92 5.27 3.54
N VAL A 18 0.74 4.75 3.25
CA VAL A 18 0.06 3.72 4.02
C VAL A 18 -0.35 2.58 3.09
N GLY A 19 -0.39 1.38 3.63
CA GLY A 19 -0.88 0.21 2.92
C GLY A 19 -1.72 -0.68 3.83
N ALA A 20 -2.68 -1.38 3.25
CA ALA A 20 -3.62 -2.21 3.97
C ALA A 20 -3.44 -3.69 3.66
N LEU A 21 -3.31 -4.50 4.70
CA LEU A 21 -3.48 -5.94 4.61
C LEU A 21 -4.96 -6.26 4.85
N ILE A 22 -5.63 -6.68 3.79
CA ILE A 22 -7.05 -7.04 3.80
C ILE A 22 -7.13 -8.53 3.49
N VAL A 23 -7.50 -9.33 4.48
CA VAL A 23 -7.56 -10.79 4.36
C VAL A 23 -8.99 -11.27 4.57
N LYS A 24 -9.47 -12.07 3.64
CA LYS A 24 -10.78 -12.72 3.75
C LYS A 24 -10.68 -14.13 3.16
N ASP A 25 -11.19 -15.11 3.90
CA ASP A 25 -11.17 -16.53 3.47
C ASP A 25 -9.78 -17.02 3.05
N GLY A 26 -8.74 -16.57 3.78
CA GLY A 26 -7.34 -16.93 3.52
C GLY A 26 -6.71 -16.28 2.31
N LYS A 27 -7.40 -15.34 1.65
CA LYS A 27 -6.88 -14.61 0.49
C LYS A 27 -6.62 -13.15 0.85
N ILE A 28 -5.67 -12.56 0.13
CA ILE A 28 -5.24 -11.17 0.28
C ILE A 28 -5.83 -10.34 -0.86
N LEU A 29 -6.40 -9.19 -0.53
CA LEU A 29 -6.85 -8.23 -1.55
C LEU A 29 -5.66 -7.39 -2.03
N MET A 30 -5.37 -7.46 -3.31
CA MET A 30 -4.27 -6.73 -3.94
C MET A 30 -4.77 -5.91 -5.12
N VAL A 31 -3.98 -4.92 -5.50
CA VAL A 31 -4.27 -4.01 -6.61
C VAL A 31 -3.37 -4.35 -7.79
N GLN A 32 -3.96 -4.45 -8.97
CA GLN A 32 -3.25 -4.57 -10.24
C GLN A 32 -3.44 -3.32 -11.08
N SER A 33 -2.36 -2.80 -11.62
CA SER A 33 -2.35 -1.73 -12.62
C SER A 33 -1.78 -2.24 -13.94
N SER A 34 -1.14 -1.38 -14.71
CA SER A 34 -0.46 -1.74 -15.96
C SER A 34 0.81 -2.59 -15.78
N HIS A 35 1.27 -2.78 -14.55
CA HIS A 35 2.47 -3.59 -14.26
C HIS A 35 2.14 -5.07 -14.14
N ASP A 36 3.17 -5.91 -14.17
CA ASP A 36 3.07 -7.36 -14.04
C ASP A 36 3.14 -7.86 -12.58
N TYR A 37 3.10 -6.95 -11.64
CA TYR A 37 3.06 -7.24 -10.20
C TYR A 37 1.82 -6.63 -9.56
N LEU A 38 1.51 -7.10 -8.35
CA LEU A 38 0.41 -6.60 -7.53
C LEU A 38 0.96 -5.82 -6.34
N TYR A 39 0.22 -4.81 -5.90
CA TYR A 39 0.59 -4.04 -4.72
C TYR A 39 -0.59 -3.88 -3.77
N SER A 40 -0.31 -3.45 -2.55
CA SER A 40 -1.33 -3.30 -1.51
C SER A 40 -2.32 -2.17 -1.84
N VAL A 41 -3.54 -2.33 -1.38
CA VAL A 41 -4.48 -1.21 -1.24
C VAL A 41 -3.80 -0.15 -0.35
N GLY A 42 -3.82 1.10 -0.76
CA GLY A 42 -3.20 2.18 0.00
C GLY A 42 -2.89 3.41 -0.85
N GLY A 43 -2.11 4.30 -0.29
CA GLY A 43 -1.72 5.53 -0.97
C GLY A 43 -0.92 6.44 -0.06
N ARG A 44 -0.88 7.72 -0.41
CA ARG A 44 -0.11 8.72 0.32
C ARG A 44 -0.89 9.28 1.49
N ILE A 45 -0.18 9.58 2.57
CA ILE A 45 -0.74 10.36 3.67
C ILE A 45 -0.87 11.82 3.20
N LYS A 46 -2.00 12.44 3.52
CA LYS A 46 -2.21 13.88 3.27
C LYS A 46 -1.84 14.69 4.49
N MET A 47 -1.39 15.91 4.26
CA MET A 47 -1.12 16.84 5.36
C MET A 47 -2.38 17.01 6.22
N GLY A 48 -2.23 16.81 7.52
CA GLY A 48 -3.34 16.88 8.48
C GLY A 48 -3.97 15.55 8.84
N GLU A 49 -3.57 14.45 8.19
CA GLU A 49 -3.98 13.09 8.54
C GLU A 49 -2.92 12.40 9.39
N THR A 50 -3.35 11.54 10.30
CA THR A 50 -2.49 10.49 10.84
C THR A 50 -2.39 9.35 9.84
N ALA A 51 -1.42 8.46 10.00
CA ALA A 51 -1.31 7.25 9.16
C ALA A 51 -2.56 6.38 9.25
N GLU A 52 -3.15 6.26 10.43
CA GLU A 52 -4.38 5.48 10.65
C GLU A 52 -5.58 6.10 9.94
N GLU A 53 -5.74 7.41 10.01
CA GLU A 53 -6.80 8.13 9.27
C GLU A 53 -6.61 7.97 7.76
N ALA A 54 -5.38 8.06 7.29
CA ALA A 54 -5.06 7.93 5.87
C ALA A 54 -5.43 6.53 5.34
N ILE A 55 -5.10 5.46 6.07
CA ILE A 55 -5.42 4.11 5.58
C ILE A 55 -6.93 3.84 5.57
N VAL A 56 -7.67 4.36 6.53
CA VAL A 56 -9.14 4.25 6.53
C VAL A 56 -9.73 4.95 5.30
N ARG A 57 -9.22 6.13 4.97
CA ARG A 57 -9.63 6.89 3.77
C ARG A 57 -9.28 6.14 2.48
N GLU A 58 -8.03 5.69 2.33
CA GLU A 58 -7.57 5.00 1.12
C GLU A 58 -8.33 3.69 0.88
N VAL A 59 -8.57 2.91 1.92
CA VAL A 59 -9.36 1.67 1.82
C VAL A 59 -10.78 1.99 1.34
N PHE A 60 -11.40 3.03 1.88
CA PHE A 60 -12.72 3.44 1.44
C PHE A 60 -12.73 3.91 -0.02
N GLU A 61 -11.74 4.71 -0.43
CA GLU A 61 -11.65 5.21 -1.81
C GLU A 61 -11.47 4.09 -2.82
N GLU A 62 -10.65 3.09 -2.51
CA GLU A 62 -10.34 1.99 -3.44
C GLU A 62 -11.35 0.84 -3.39
N THR A 63 -11.96 0.56 -2.25
CA THR A 63 -12.86 -0.59 -2.11
C THR A 63 -14.34 -0.23 -2.04
N GLY A 64 -14.65 1.03 -1.77
CA GLY A 64 -16.03 1.47 -1.52
C GLY A 64 -16.56 1.12 -0.14
N VAL A 65 -15.75 0.49 0.71
CA VAL A 65 -16.16 0.03 2.05
C VAL A 65 -15.27 0.62 3.13
N LYS A 66 -15.90 1.19 4.15
CA LYS A 66 -15.18 1.71 5.31
C LYS A 66 -14.82 0.56 6.24
N MET A 67 -13.52 0.40 6.50
CA MET A 67 -13.00 -0.61 7.42
C MET A 67 -12.25 0.05 8.56
N ALA A 68 -12.39 -0.51 9.77
CA ALA A 68 -11.58 -0.11 10.91
C ALA A 68 -10.18 -0.74 10.83
N VAL A 69 -9.20 -0.08 11.44
CA VAL A 69 -7.87 -0.63 11.63
C VAL A 69 -7.90 -1.68 12.74
N LYS A 70 -7.30 -2.83 12.48
CA LYS A 70 -7.13 -3.88 13.49
C LYS A 70 -5.80 -3.69 14.24
N ARG A 71 -4.70 -3.50 13.51
CA ARG A 71 -3.37 -3.26 14.11
C ARG A 71 -2.37 -2.75 13.08
N LEU A 72 -1.33 -2.06 13.56
CA LEU A 72 -0.14 -1.76 12.76
C LEU A 72 0.70 -3.03 12.66
N ILE A 73 1.02 -3.47 11.44
CA ILE A 73 1.79 -4.70 11.22
C ILE A 73 3.24 -4.44 10.85
N ALA A 74 3.53 -3.33 10.17
CA ALA A 74 4.88 -3.06 9.70
C ALA A 74 5.14 -1.58 9.49
N VAL A 75 6.40 -1.19 9.63
CA VAL A 75 6.96 0.06 9.11
C VAL A 75 8.05 -0.33 8.11
N HIS A 76 7.94 0.15 6.89
CA HIS A 76 8.86 -0.16 5.81
C HIS A 76 9.54 1.09 5.28
N GLU A 77 10.87 1.08 5.25
CA GLU A 77 11.67 2.09 4.56
C GLU A 77 12.06 1.58 3.19
N ASN A 78 12.01 2.44 2.19
CA ASN A 78 12.37 2.08 0.84
C ASN A 78 13.15 3.22 0.16
N TYR A 79 14.36 2.93 -0.28
CA TYR A 79 15.10 3.78 -1.20
C TYR A 79 15.10 3.16 -2.58
N PHE A 80 14.61 3.89 -3.57
CA PHE A 80 14.58 3.44 -4.97
C PHE A 80 14.68 4.63 -5.91
N TYR A 81 14.94 4.34 -7.17
CA TYR A 81 14.93 5.37 -8.22
C TYR A 81 13.60 5.35 -8.95
N GLY A 82 13.03 6.52 -9.18
CA GLY A 82 11.75 6.64 -9.87
C GLY A 82 11.83 6.21 -11.33
N ASP A 83 10.77 5.59 -11.82
CA ASP A 83 10.61 5.10 -13.18
C ASP A 83 9.42 5.72 -13.91
N MET A 84 8.72 6.62 -13.26
CA MET A 84 7.58 7.34 -13.83
C MET A 84 8.02 8.66 -14.48
N PRO A 85 7.31 9.16 -15.49
CA PRO A 85 7.68 10.43 -16.14
C PRO A 85 7.84 11.62 -15.18
N THR A 86 7.09 11.61 -14.06
CA THR A 86 7.13 12.69 -13.06
C THR A 86 8.29 12.59 -12.08
N ASN A 87 8.93 11.42 -11.97
CA ASN A 87 9.99 11.16 -10.99
C ASN A 87 11.20 10.42 -11.57
N GLN A 88 11.32 10.38 -12.90
CA GLN A 88 12.35 9.63 -13.60
C GLN A 88 13.75 9.89 -13.01
N ASP A 89 14.44 8.81 -12.65
CA ASP A 89 15.81 8.80 -12.12
C ASP A 89 16.04 9.57 -10.81
N LYS A 90 14.97 10.07 -10.19
CA LYS A 90 15.07 10.71 -8.87
C LYS A 90 15.19 9.66 -7.78
N LEU A 91 16.07 9.89 -6.84
CA LEU A 91 16.14 9.07 -5.65
C LEU A 91 14.91 9.37 -4.78
N ILE A 92 14.15 8.33 -4.46
CA ILE A 92 12.96 8.43 -3.63
C ILE A 92 13.23 7.73 -2.31
N TYR A 93 12.96 8.43 -1.21
CA TYR A 93 12.88 7.84 0.12
C TYR A 93 11.42 7.73 0.51
N GLU A 94 10.96 6.50 0.71
CA GLU A 94 9.58 6.21 1.04
C GLU A 94 9.48 5.54 2.40
N ILE A 95 8.63 6.08 3.25
CA ILE A 95 8.25 5.46 4.52
C ILE A 95 6.81 5.01 4.38
N SER A 96 6.54 3.73 4.61
CA SER A 96 5.20 3.15 4.54
C SER A 96 4.80 2.52 5.85
N PHE A 97 3.58 2.85 6.30
CA PHE A 97 2.94 2.20 7.45
C PHE A 97 1.92 1.20 6.91
N TYR A 98 2.04 -0.07 7.30
CA TYR A 98 1.12 -1.11 6.88
C TYR A 98 0.23 -1.55 8.03
N TYR A 99 -1.07 -1.57 7.77
CA TYR A 99 -2.09 -1.93 8.75
C TYR A 99 -2.88 -3.14 8.30
N GLU A 100 -3.15 -4.05 9.23
CA GLU A 100 -4.19 -5.06 9.03
C GLU A 100 -5.55 -4.42 9.32
N MET A 101 -6.49 -4.62 8.39
CA MET A 101 -7.82 -4.05 8.52
C MET A 101 -8.79 -5.07 9.12
N ASP A 102 -9.80 -4.56 9.80
CA ASP A 102 -10.93 -5.34 10.29
C ASP A 102 -11.94 -5.47 9.16
N VAL A 103 -11.96 -6.64 8.51
CA VAL A 103 -12.71 -6.85 7.26
C VAL A 103 -14.14 -7.29 7.59
N PRO A 104 -15.17 -6.55 7.13
CA PRO A 104 -16.56 -6.98 7.30
C PRO A 104 -16.82 -8.33 6.63
N LYS A 105 -17.63 -9.17 7.27
CA LYS A 105 -17.92 -10.54 6.79
C LYS A 105 -18.58 -10.57 5.41
N ASP A 106 -19.39 -9.58 5.12
CA ASP A 106 -20.14 -9.43 3.87
C ASP A 106 -19.40 -8.55 2.85
N PHE A 107 -18.13 -8.25 3.10
CA PHE A 107 -17.33 -7.39 2.22
C PHE A 107 -17.18 -7.99 0.84
N GLU A 108 -17.57 -7.20 -0.17
CA GLU A 108 -17.25 -7.44 -1.58
C GLU A 108 -16.76 -6.11 -2.16
N PRO A 109 -15.56 -6.06 -2.72
CA PRO A 109 -15.01 -4.83 -3.26
C PRO A 109 -15.81 -4.37 -4.49
N VAL A 110 -16.10 -3.09 -4.52
CA VAL A 110 -16.56 -2.43 -5.75
C VAL A 110 -15.30 -1.99 -6.47
N CYS A 111 -14.95 -2.69 -7.51
CA CYS A 111 -13.61 -2.60 -8.04
C CYS A 111 -13.50 -1.99 -9.41
N ASP A 112 -13.30 -0.68 -9.49
CA ASP A 112 -12.51 -0.06 -10.55
C ASP A 112 -12.11 1.31 -10.06
N SER A 113 -10.85 1.52 -9.81
CA SER A 113 -10.31 2.85 -9.56
C SER A 113 -9.36 3.25 -10.69
N ILE A 114 -9.07 4.54 -10.77
CA ILE A 114 -8.07 5.09 -11.67
C ILE A 114 -7.01 5.74 -10.79
N ASN A 115 -5.75 5.38 -10.99
CA ASN A 115 -4.67 5.97 -10.23
C ASN A 115 -4.35 7.40 -10.70
N ASP A 116 -3.43 8.08 -10.00
CA ASP A 116 -3.05 9.46 -10.31
C ASP A 116 -2.42 9.62 -11.71
N ALA A 117 -1.91 8.54 -12.30
CA ALA A 117 -1.37 8.53 -13.66
C ALA A 117 -2.46 8.28 -14.74
N GLY A 118 -3.71 8.04 -14.33
CA GLY A 118 -4.83 7.77 -15.23
C GLY A 118 -4.97 6.31 -15.64
N ASP A 119 -4.18 5.40 -15.07
CA ASP A 119 -4.29 3.98 -15.34
C ASP A 119 -5.42 3.35 -14.54
N LYS A 120 -6.12 2.40 -15.14
CA LYS A 120 -7.10 1.59 -14.42
C LYS A 120 -6.42 0.66 -13.44
N GLU A 121 -6.96 0.60 -12.24
CA GLU A 121 -6.56 -0.32 -11.20
C GLU A 121 -7.68 -1.33 -10.95
N TYR A 122 -7.30 -2.59 -10.77
CA TYR A 122 -8.24 -3.67 -10.51
C TYR A 122 -7.91 -4.34 -9.19
N LEU A 123 -8.95 -4.64 -8.41
CA LEU A 123 -8.79 -5.38 -7.16
C LEU A 123 -8.87 -6.88 -7.43
N HIS A 124 -7.92 -7.63 -6.87
CA HIS A 124 -7.85 -9.09 -6.99
C HIS A 124 -7.64 -9.75 -5.63
N TRP A 125 -8.43 -10.79 -5.37
CA TRP A 125 -8.15 -11.72 -4.28
C TRP A 125 -7.09 -12.71 -4.73
N VAL A 126 -5.97 -12.76 -4.02
CA VAL A 126 -4.88 -13.68 -4.35
C VAL A 126 -4.56 -14.58 -3.16
N SER A 127 -4.13 -15.79 -3.46
CA SER A 127 -3.63 -16.70 -2.44
C SER A 127 -2.26 -16.24 -1.94
N PRO A 128 -1.94 -16.40 -0.64
CA PRO A 128 -0.61 -16.08 -0.12
C PRO A 128 0.54 -16.78 -0.83
N ASP A 129 0.28 -17.92 -1.47
CA ASP A 129 1.28 -18.69 -2.24
C ASP A 129 1.25 -18.40 -3.75
N THR A 130 0.52 -17.37 -4.19
CA THR A 130 0.49 -17.00 -5.61
C THR A 130 1.89 -16.85 -6.20
N PRO A 131 2.15 -17.35 -7.42
CA PRO A 131 3.44 -17.13 -8.09
C PRO A 131 3.64 -15.70 -8.57
N THR A 132 2.57 -14.93 -8.64
CA THR A 132 2.65 -13.50 -9.02
C THR A 132 3.40 -12.72 -7.95
N THR A 133 4.30 -11.84 -8.37
CA THR A 133 5.00 -10.92 -7.46
C THR A 133 4.00 -9.99 -6.77
N ILE A 134 4.07 -9.91 -5.46
CA ILE A 134 3.28 -8.97 -4.68
C ILE A 134 4.18 -8.05 -3.86
N TYR A 135 3.74 -6.83 -3.66
CA TYR A 135 4.41 -5.86 -2.79
C TYR A 135 3.41 -5.33 -1.75
N PRO A 136 3.71 -5.38 -0.44
CA PRO A 136 4.96 -5.91 0.12
C PRO A 136 4.96 -7.46 0.20
N GLU A 137 6.12 -8.04 0.03
CA GLU A 137 6.29 -9.50 0.06
C GLU A 137 5.91 -10.12 1.41
N PHE A 138 6.12 -9.41 2.51
CA PHE A 138 5.80 -9.93 3.85
C PHE A 138 4.30 -10.13 4.10
N PHE A 139 3.43 -9.62 3.24
CA PHE A 139 1.99 -9.88 3.31
C PHE A 139 1.67 -11.38 3.22
N ARG A 140 2.46 -12.13 2.48
CA ARG A 140 2.28 -13.58 2.35
C ARG A 140 2.32 -14.27 3.71
N LYS A 141 3.36 -13.96 4.48
CA LYS A 141 3.56 -14.53 5.81
C LYS A 141 2.53 -14.01 6.81
N GLU A 142 2.29 -12.71 6.79
CA GLU A 142 1.36 -12.08 7.73
C GLU A 142 -0.08 -12.59 7.55
N ALA A 143 -0.49 -12.88 6.33
CA ALA A 143 -1.83 -13.41 6.05
C ALA A 143 -2.04 -14.83 6.60
N VAL A 144 -0.97 -15.64 6.69
CA VAL A 144 -1.06 -17.05 7.12
C VAL A 144 -0.69 -17.22 8.59
N ASN A 145 0.36 -16.53 9.02
CA ASN A 145 0.92 -16.65 10.37
C ASN A 145 1.34 -15.27 10.87
N PRO A 146 0.39 -14.49 11.39
CA PRO A 146 0.67 -13.12 11.82
C PRO A 146 1.74 -13.06 12.89
N MET A 147 2.68 -12.13 12.73
CA MET A 147 3.70 -11.85 13.73
C MET A 147 3.08 -11.14 14.94
N ASN A 148 3.57 -11.47 16.13
CA ASN A 148 3.22 -10.72 17.32
C ASN A 148 4.14 -9.51 17.43
N GLY A 149 3.61 -8.32 17.16
CA GLY A 149 4.35 -7.07 17.17
C GLY A 149 4.40 -6.38 15.81
N VAL A 150 5.27 -5.40 15.68
CA VAL A 150 5.42 -4.60 14.46
C VAL A 150 6.72 -4.97 13.75
N LEU A 151 6.63 -5.35 12.49
CA LEU A 151 7.78 -5.66 11.65
C LEU A 151 8.45 -4.35 11.20
N TYR A 152 9.77 -4.27 11.32
CA TYR A 152 10.56 -3.27 10.62
C TYR A 152 11.19 -3.91 9.37
N SER A 153 11.07 -3.24 8.23
CA SER A 153 11.60 -3.72 6.95
C SER A 153 12.30 -2.61 6.20
N LEU A 154 13.31 -2.95 5.42
CA LEU A 154 14.08 -2.00 4.61
C LEU A 154 14.38 -2.61 3.25
N THR A 155 14.09 -1.85 2.19
CA THR A 155 14.61 -2.09 0.85
C THR A 155 15.49 -0.91 0.46
N ASP A 156 16.70 -1.15 -0.01
CA ASP A 156 17.68 -0.10 -0.30
C ASP A 156 18.36 -0.37 -1.63
N GLU A 157 18.01 0.42 -2.64
CA GLU A 157 18.57 0.36 -3.98
C GLU A 157 19.65 1.44 -4.24
N ARG A 158 20.09 2.14 -3.19
CA ARG A 158 21.16 3.13 -3.34
C ARG A 158 22.47 2.44 -3.68
N THR A 159 23.17 2.96 -4.62
CA THR A 159 24.48 2.48 -5.06
C THR A 159 25.60 3.44 -4.69
#